data_9bd4bd633b7fef355b10fb4c8940bcbb
#
_entry.id   9bd4bd633b7fef355b10fb4c8940bcbb
#
_cell.length_a   1.000
_cell.length_b   1.000
_cell.length_c   1.000
_cell.angle_alpha   90.00
_cell.angle_beta   90.00
_cell.angle_gamma   90.00
#
_symmetry.space_group_name_H-M   'P 1'
#
loop_
_entity.id
_entity.type
_entity.pdbx_description
1 polymer ?
#
loop_
_entity_poly.entity_id
_entity_poly.type
_entity_poly.pdbx_seq_one_letter_code
_entity_poly.pdbx_strand_id
1 'polypeptide(L)'
;MKRSKKIRFSAIAFSLLTCLAATSYAADHGVATANTNDPVGYDAASIDEAINSVSATADVSPTAVPPFKHPGILVTQARLTSIRTAVQSSAGSAIKTGYNRLLQDNRGSSTYGHQALATVEVVGSAIGSQEARWKNDGFAAYLNAVRWTVSGDTRNRDKAIAILDAWASRFQNFTTAPGTNSAQIWLEAAWGLPVWVSAAEIIRHHNGGEAGWSQAQQNSFNGYVNKLYAQANQASSRTNNWGVSGALAMMAAGVYQDDANRYNAGFNRMKQMIPLVVYSSGEVQELAARDCHHPQYSLAGIAQAGEMASIQGDTSLWTHTIGGETQPRFAKGLEYMAKSILFGEGVRDCRSNGLYSGYSDIAVNGYRNRGIAIPNFQNATKRGRPDGISNEFVGYSTATHGRDDY
;
A
#
# COMPACT_ATOMS: atom_id res chain seq x y z
N MET A 1 -32.73 -79.53 19.23
CA MET A 1 -33.11 -78.90 17.96
C MET A 1 -33.48 -77.42 18.18
N LYS A 2 -32.60 -76.45 17.90
CA LYS A 2 -32.94 -75.07 17.76
C LYS A 2 -31.93 -74.44 16.75
N ARG A 3 -32.44 -73.95 15.64
CA ARG A 3 -31.69 -73.40 14.53
C ARG A 3 -31.25 -71.95 14.90
N SER A 4 -29.95 -71.75 14.88
CA SER A 4 -29.37 -70.36 14.96
C SER A 4 -29.40 -69.70 13.59
N LYS A 5 -30.09 -68.57 13.47
CA LYS A 5 -30.04 -67.72 12.29
C LYS A 5 -28.81 -66.78 12.39
N LYS A 6 -27.87 -66.95 11.46
CA LYS A 6 -26.78 -65.97 11.25
C LYS A 6 -27.31 -64.80 10.55
N ILE A 7 -27.26 -63.65 11.21
CA ILE A 7 -27.49 -62.32 10.61
C ILE A 7 -26.14 -61.86 10.03
N ARG A 8 -26.09 -61.66 8.72
CA ARG A 8 -24.96 -61.03 8.05
C ARG A 8 -25.14 -59.51 8.14
N PHE A 9 -24.23 -58.83 8.84
CA PHE A 9 -24.10 -57.38 8.74
C PHE A 9 -23.25 -57.05 7.50
N SER A 10 -23.87 -56.42 6.51
CA SER A 10 -23.14 -55.73 5.45
C SER A 10 -22.55 -54.47 6.01
N ALA A 11 -21.25 -54.36 6.03
CA ALA A 11 -20.55 -53.12 6.31
C ALA A 11 -20.69 -52.19 5.08
N ILE A 12 -21.54 -51.19 5.19
CA ILE A 12 -21.57 -50.05 4.26
C ILE A 12 -20.43 -49.15 4.71
N ALA A 13 -19.38 -49.12 3.93
CA ALA A 13 -18.30 -48.13 4.07
C ALA A 13 -18.84 -46.76 3.66
N PHE A 14 -19.14 -45.92 4.64
CA PHE A 14 -19.34 -44.49 4.41
C PHE A 14 -17.95 -43.86 4.22
N SER A 15 -17.58 -43.67 2.97
CA SER A 15 -16.48 -42.75 2.62
C SER A 15 -16.94 -41.34 2.95
N LEU A 16 -16.54 -40.83 4.12
CA LEU A 16 -16.57 -39.41 4.38
C LEU A 16 -15.50 -38.76 3.49
N LEU A 17 -15.91 -38.30 2.32
CA LEU A 17 -15.18 -37.34 1.54
C LEU A 17 -15.33 -35.98 2.25
N THR A 18 -14.43 -35.70 3.18
CA THR A 18 -14.22 -34.34 3.67
C THR A 18 -13.71 -33.52 2.49
N CYS A 19 -14.64 -32.95 1.73
CA CYS A 19 -14.37 -31.82 0.86
C CYS A 19 -13.97 -30.66 1.79
N LEU A 20 -12.66 -30.52 2.05
CA LEU A 20 -12.10 -29.24 2.42
C LEU A 20 -12.37 -28.33 1.20
N ALA A 21 -13.45 -27.60 1.28
CA ALA A 21 -13.59 -26.40 0.50
C ALA A 21 -12.47 -25.45 0.94
N ALA A 22 -11.30 -25.60 0.32
CA ALA A 22 -10.42 -24.49 0.14
C ALA A 22 -11.25 -23.50 -0.68
N THR A 23 -11.99 -22.64 0.01
CA THR A 23 -12.42 -21.38 -0.58
C THR A 23 -11.14 -20.66 -0.99
N SER A 24 -10.72 -20.95 -2.23
CA SER A 24 -9.84 -20.09 -2.97
C SER A 24 -10.52 -18.72 -2.91
N TYR A 25 -9.99 -17.85 -2.09
CA TYR A 25 -10.18 -16.41 -2.19
C TYR A 25 -9.39 -15.95 -3.43
N ALA A 26 -9.73 -16.51 -4.57
CA ALA A 26 -9.66 -15.81 -5.82
C ALA A 26 -10.78 -14.78 -5.72
N ALA A 27 -10.54 -13.72 -4.96
CA ALA A 27 -11.27 -12.50 -5.14
C ALA A 27 -11.20 -12.24 -6.63
N ASP A 28 -12.34 -12.02 -7.19
CA ASP A 28 -12.64 -11.61 -8.55
C ASP A 28 -11.89 -10.28 -8.87
N HIS A 29 -10.59 -10.34 -8.86
CA HIS A 29 -9.70 -9.38 -9.47
C HIS A 29 -9.58 -9.88 -10.90
N GLY A 30 -10.52 -9.43 -11.73
CA GLY A 30 -10.44 -9.64 -13.14
C GLY A 30 -9.01 -9.38 -13.59
N VAL A 31 -8.29 -10.45 -13.90
CA VAL A 31 -6.97 -10.38 -14.48
C VAL A 31 -7.16 -9.72 -15.82
N ALA A 32 -7.08 -8.38 -15.86
CA ALA A 32 -6.88 -7.68 -17.09
C ALA A 32 -5.53 -8.16 -17.59
N THR A 33 -5.55 -8.99 -18.61
CA THR A 33 -4.37 -9.40 -19.35
C THR A 33 -3.57 -8.14 -19.64
N ALA A 34 -2.43 -8.00 -18.98
CA ALA A 34 -1.51 -6.91 -19.24
C ALA A 34 -1.16 -7.03 -20.73
N ASN A 35 -1.69 -6.11 -21.53
CA ASN A 35 -1.27 -5.98 -22.91
C ASN A 35 0.20 -5.56 -22.86
N THR A 36 1.09 -6.47 -23.20
CA THR A 36 2.56 -6.31 -23.11
C THR A 36 3.11 -5.27 -24.08
N ASN A 37 2.22 -4.64 -24.86
CA ASN A 37 2.51 -3.51 -25.72
C ASN A 37 1.91 -2.27 -25.07
N ASP A 38 2.73 -1.52 -24.36
CA ASP A 38 2.44 -0.15 -24.00
C ASP A 38 2.71 0.72 -25.24
N PRO A 39 1.69 0.97 -26.04
CA PRO A 39 1.67 2.11 -26.91
C PRO A 39 0.30 2.76 -26.88
N VAL A 40 -0.06 3.36 -25.78
CA VAL A 40 -1.00 4.45 -25.95
C VAL A 40 -0.11 5.65 -26.31
N GLY A 41 -0.05 5.95 -27.57
CA GLY A 41 0.52 7.19 -28.05
C GLY A 41 -0.24 8.35 -27.40
N TYR A 42 0.24 8.79 -26.26
CA TYR A 42 -0.11 10.09 -25.74
C TYR A 42 0.52 11.10 -26.69
N ASP A 43 -0.30 12.05 -27.14
CA ASP A 43 0.20 13.16 -27.92
C ASP A 43 1.35 13.83 -27.17
N ALA A 44 2.55 13.70 -27.69
CA ALA A 44 3.77 14.25 -27.06
C ALA A 44 3.63 15.76 -26.81
N ALA A 45 2.82 16.46 -27.60
CA ALA A 45 2.56 17.88 -27.42
C ALA A 45 1.80 18.19 -26.12
N SER A 46 0.89 17.32 -25.68
CA SER A 46 0.17 17.52 -24.41
C SER A 46 1.05 17.25 -23.18
N ILE A 47 2.06 16.38 -23.34
CA ILE A 47 3.03 16.09 -22.29
C ILE A 47 4.03 17.24 -22.18
N ASP A 48 4.51 17.77 -23.28
CA ASP A 48 5.44 18.92 -23.30
C ASP A 48 4.78 20.20 -22.75
N GLU A 49 3.49 20.42 -23.00
CA GLU A 49 2.74 21.53 -22.42
C GLU A 49 2.58 21.38 -20.90
N ALA A 50 2.28 20.16 -20.41
CA ALA A 50 2.20 19.86 -18.98
C ALA A 50 3.57 19.98 -18.29
N ILE A 51 4.65 19.49 -18.91
CA ILE A 51 6.01 19.57 -18.40
C ILE A 51 6.48 21.05 -18.39
N ASN A 52 6.22 21.82 -19.45
CA ASN A 52 6.61 23.20 -19.54
C ASN A 52 5.80 24.11 -18.60
N SER A 53 4.51 23.83 -18.36
CA SER A 53 3.70 24.55 -17.38
C SER A 53 4.15 24.31 -15.94
N VAL A 54 4.66 23.10 -15.63
CA VAL A 54 5.22 22.75 -14.31
C VAL A 54 6.62 23.34 -14.14
N SER A 55 7.40 23.45 -15.22
CA SER A 55 8.77 23.99 -15.19
C SER A 55 8.80 25.51 -14.95
N ALA A 56 7.74 26.24 -15.30
CA ALA A 56 7.70 27.70 -15.28
C ALA A 56 7.32 28.34 -13.93
N THR A 57 6.93 27.55 -12.89
CA THR A 57 6.41 28.12 -11.62
C THR A 57 6.96 27.48 -10.35
N ALA A 58 7.95 26.64 -10.41
CA ALA A 58 8.47 25.96 -9.21
C ALA A 58 9.92 26.37 -8.94
N ASP A 59 10.08 27.46 -8.24
CA ASP A 59 11.23 27.62 -7.34
C ASP A 59 10.99 26.67 -6.15
N VAL A 60 11.19 25.38 -6.39
CA VAL A 60 11.07 24.33 -5.37
C VAL A 60 12.44 24.22 -4.72
N SER A 61 12.73 25.12 -3.81
CA SER A 61 13.81 24.86 -2.87
C SER A 61 13.48 23.57 -2.13
N PRO A 62 14.40 22.57 -2.14
CA PRO A 62 14.17 21.35 -1.40
C PRO A 62 14.00 21.71 0.08
N THR A 63 12.84 21.43 0.64
CA THR A 63 12.62 21.47 2.08
C THR A 63 13.47 20.36 2.67
N ALA A 64 14.74 20.68 2.98
CA ALA A 64 15.54 19.80 3.81
C ALA A 64 14.79 19.60 5.13
N VAL A 65 14.43 18.38 5.45
CA VAL A 65 13.78 18.02 6.71
C VAL A 65 14.71 17.06 7.45
N PRO A 66 15.68 17.54 8.18
CA PRO A 66 16.31 16.79 9.27
C PRO A 66 16.10 17.52 10.60
N PRO A 67 15.91 16.77 11.70
CA PRO A 67 15.78 15.30 11.73
C PRO A 67 14.39 14.85 11.33
N PHE A 68 14.28 13.70 10.63
CA PHE A 68 12.99 13.05 10.38
C PHE A 68 12.31 12.63 11.69
N LYS A 69 10.97 12.57 11.66
CA LYS A 69 10.16 12.02 12.76
C LYS A 69 10.02 10.51 12.59
N HIS A 70 10.20 9.76 13.68
CA HIS A 70 10.12 8.28 13.68
C HIS A 70 9.26 7.74 14.83
N PRO A 71 8.46 6.68 14.61
CA PRO A 71 8.09 6.15 13.30
C PRO A 71 7.43 7.26 12.49
N GLY A 72 7.66 7.31 11.19
CA GLY A 72 7.31 8.49 10.41
C GLY A 72 6.88 8.26 8.97
N ILE A 73 6.61 7.00 8.55
CA ILE A 73 6.17 6.72 7.18
C ILE A 73 4.65 6.88 7.06
N LEU A 74 3.85 6.03 7.69
CA LEU A 74 2.38 6.16 7.70
C LEU A 74 1.80 6.31 9.10
N VAL A 75 2.54 5.97 10.12
CA VAL A 75 2.10 6.06 11.52
C VAL A 75 3.19 6.72 12.36
N THR A 76 2.75 7.48 13.37
CA THR A 76 3.62 8.03 14.41
C THR A 76 3.48 7.24 15.71
N GLN A 77 4.38 7.45 16.68
CA GLN A 77 4.20 6.89 18.02
C GLN A 77 2.85 7.28 18.63
N ALA A 78 2.43 8.53 18.47
CA ALA A 78 1.13 9.00 18.97
C ALA A 78 -0.04 8.27 18.27
N ARG A 79 0.06 8.02 16.96
CA ARG A 79 -0.95 7.26 16.22
C ARG A 79 -1.02 5.81 16.71
N LEU A 80 0.12 5.13 16.88
CA LEU A 80 0.16 3.76 17.42
C LEU A 80 -0.47 3.67 18.82
N THR A 81 -0.19 4.64 19.66
CA THR A 81 -0.84 4.76 20.99
C THR A 81 -2.36 4.95 20.88
N SER A 82 -2.82 5.81 19.97
CA SER A 82 -4.26 6.03 19.73
C SER A 82 -4.96 4.77 19.22
N ILE A 83 -4.31 4.01 18.32
CA ILE A 83 -4.83 2.73 17.84
C ILE A 83 -4.98 1.75 19.01
N ARG A 84 -3.97 1.59 19.82
CA ARG A 84 -4.00 0.74 21.02
C ARG A 84 -5.15 1.11 21.95
N THR A 85 -5.28 2.40 22.25
CA THR A 85 -6.36 2.93 23.13
C THR A 85 -7.74 2.63 22.54
N ALA A 86 -7.95 2.90 21.26
CA ALA A 86 -9.22 2.64 20.59
C ALA A 86 -9.59 1.14 20.58
N VAL A 87 -8.62 0.26 20.32
CA VAL A 87 -8.83 -1.18 20.30
C VAL A 87 -9.15 -1.74 21.69
N GLN A 88 -8.48 -1.24 22.72
CA GLN A 88 -8.65 -1.67 24.12
C GLN A 88 -9.90 -1.07 24.78
N SER A 89 -10.47 -0.01 24.21
CA SER A 89 -11.71 0.59 24.72
C SER A 89 -12.88 -0.39 24.61
N SER A 90 -13.83 -0.29 25.55
CA SER A 90 -15.12 -1.00 25.47
C SER A 90 -16.02 -0.44 24.36
N ALA A 91 -15.85 0.83 23.98
CA ALA A 91 -16.60 1.47 22.91
C ALA A 91 -16.22 0.91 21.54
N GLY A 92 -17.20 0.82 20.65
CA GLY A 92 -16.96 0.55 19.22
C GLY A 92 -16.32 1.77 18.56
N SER A 93 -15.48 1.53 17.57
CA SER A 93 -14.91 2.58 16.72
C SER A 93 -14.51 2.03 15.35
N ALA A 94 -14.34 2.92 14.37
CA ALA A 94 -13.86 2.57 13.05
C ALA A 94 -12.48 1.90 13.15
N ILE A 95 -11.56 2.44 13.96
CA ILE A 95 -10.23 1.85 14.20
C ILE A 95 -10.36 0.42 14.74
N LYS A 96 -11.20 0.21 15.76
CA LYS A 96 -11.41 -1.13 16.34
C LYS A 96 -11.98 -2.11 15.32
N THR A 97 -12.94 -1.67 14.51
CA THR A 97 -13.52 -2.48 13.42
C THR A 97 -12.46 -2.82 12.36
N GLY A 98 -11.66 -1.84 11.95
CA GLY A 98 -10.54 -2.05 11.03
C GLY A 98 -9.47 -3.00 11.60
N TYR A 99 -9.13 -2.84 12.88
CA TYR A 99 -8.18 -3.74 13.54
C TYR A 99 -8.71 -5.17 13.65
N ASN A 100 -10.00 -5.37 13.94
CA ASN A 100 -10.62 -6.69 13.91
C ASN A 100 -10.55 -7.33 12.52
N ARG A 101 -10.67 -6.54 11.44
CA ARG A 101 -10.45 -7.00 10.07
C ARG A 101 -8.99 -7.40 9.84
N LEU A 102 -8.03 -6.59 10.32
CA LEU A 102 -6.60 -6.90 10.27
C LEU A 102 -6.26 -8.21 11.00
N LEU A 103 -6.92 -8.50 12.13
CA LEU A 103 -6.70 -9.76 12.86
C LEU A 103 -7.14 -11.01 12.09
N GLN A 104 -8.00 -10.88 11.08
CA GLN A 104 -8.42 -11.99 10.23
C GLN A 104 -7.38 -12.35 9.16
N ASP A 105 -6.38 -11.51 8.93
CA ASP A 105 -5.29 -11.80 8.00
C ASP A 105 -4.29 -12.77 8.63
N ASN A 106 -4.21 -13.97 8.07
CA ASN A 106 -3.31 -15.02 8.56
C ASN A 106 -1.83 -14.63 8.48
N ARG A 107 -1.44 -13.71 7.60
CA ARG A 107 -0.07 -13.19 7.52
C ARG A 107 0.36 -12.47 8.79
N GLY A 108 -0.56 -11.86 9.53
CA GLY A 108 -0.30 -11.25 10.82
C GLY A 108 -0.19 -12.25 11.99
N SER A 109 -0.25 -13.56 11.76
CA SER A 109 -0.02 -14.56 12.81
C SER A 109 1.45 -14.58 13.24
N SER A 110 1.70 -14.66 14.55
CA SER A 110 3.06 -14.89 15.06
C SER A 110 3.66 -16.24 14.65
N THR A 111 2.83 -17.16 14.14
CA THR A 111 3.24 -18.45 13.58
C THR A 111 3.33 -18.45 12.06
N TYR A 112 3.19 -17.31 11.40
CA TYR A 112 3.30 -17.21 9.94
C TYR A 112 4.63 -17.77 9.44
N GLY A 113 4.56 -18.64 8.43
CA GLY A 113 5.73 -19.29 7.81
C GLY A 113 6.32 -18.42 6.71
N HIS A 114 7.29 -17.56 7.04
CA HIS A 114 8.02 -16.77 6.04
C HIS A 114 9.12 -17.59 5.37
N GLN A 115 9.49 -17.20 4.15
CA GLN A 115 10.54 -17.90 3.40
C GLN A 115 11.28 -16.94 2.49
N ALA A 116 12.37 -16.34 2.99
CA ALA A 116 13.22 -15.48 2.22
C ALA A 116 13.92 -16.20 1.07
N LEU A 117 14.02 -15.53 -0.07
CA LEU A 117 14.66 -16.01 -1.29
C LEU A 117 15.89 -15.17 -1.61
N ALA A 118 16.92 -15.79 -2.22
CA ALA A 118 18.07 -15.06 -2.73
C ALA A 118 17.70 -14.26 -3.99
N THR A 119 16.84 -14.82 -4.82
CA THR A 119 16.33 -14.19 -6.05
C THR A 119 14.83 -14.26 -6.04
N VAL A 120 14.17 -13.19 -6.48
CA VAL A 120 12.72 -13.13 -6.68
C VAL A 120 12.44 -12.97 -8.16
N GLU A 121 11.77 -13.95 -8.75
CA GLU A 121 11.31 -13.88 -10.13
C GLU A 121 10.00 -13.12 -10.21
N VAL A 122 9.98 -12.08 -11.05
CA VAL A 122 8.83 -11.24 -11.36
C VAL A 122 8.16 -11.71 -12.65
N VAL A 123 6.82 -11.80 -12.64
CA VAL A 123 6.01 -12.25 -13.77
C VAL A 123 5.07 -11.12 -14.19
N GLY A 124 5.25 -10.57 -15.38
CA GLY A 124 4.55 -9.34 -15.83
C GLY A 124 3.04 -9.45 -16.07
N SER A 125 2.47 -10.66 -16.20
CA SER A 125 1.05 -10.86 -16.53
C SER A 125 0.20 -11.34 -15.35
N ALA A 126 0.84 -11.79 -14.28
CA ALA A 126 0.21 -12.25 -13.05
C ALA A 126 1.24 -12.24 -11.93
N ILE A 127 0.81 -12.24 -10.68
CA ILE A 127 1.73 -12.34 -9.55
C ILE A 127 2.33 -13.75 -9.53
N GLY A 128 3.64 -13.86 -9.78
CA GLY A 128 4.39 -15.12 -9.69
C GLY A 128 4.51 -15.63 -8.26
N SER A 129 4.75 -16.92 -8.08
CA SER A 129 4.81 -17.53 -6.74
C SER A 129 5.93 -16.96 -5.86
N GLN A 130 7.08 -16.61 -6.43
CA GLN A 130 8.19 -16.00 -5.70
C GLN A 130 7.90 -14.53 -5.35
N GLU A 131 7.32 -13.79 -6.27
CA GLU A 131 6.85 -12.42 -6.07
C GLU A 131 5.76 -12.35 -5.00
N ALA A 132 4.74 -13.22 -5.08
CA ALA A 132 3.69 -13.31 -4.08
C ALA A 132 4.25 -13.59 -2.68
N ARG A 133 5.25 -14.47 -2.59
CA ARG A 133 5.96 -14.77 -1.35
C ARG A 133 6.66 -13.55 -0.79
N TRP A 134 7.43 -12.84 -1.61
CA TRP A 134 8.14 -11.63 -1.23
C TRP A 134 7.17 -10.54 -0.71
N LYS A 135 6.08 -10.29 -1.44
CA LYS A 135 5.03 -9.35 -1.03
C LYS A 135 4.36 -9.79 0.28
N ASN A 136 3.94 -11.04 0.36
CA ASN A 136 3.26 -11.57 1.55
C ASN A 136 4.13 -11.53 2.80
N ASP A 137 5.44 -11.79 2.69
CA ASP A 137 6.37 -11.68 3.80
C ASP A 137 6.52 -10.22 4.25
N GLY A 138 6.56 -9.25 3.33
CA GLY A 138 6.56 -7.81 3.67
C GLY A 138 5.31 -7.39 4.42
N PHE A 139 4.13 -7.81 3.94
CA PHE A 139 2.87 -7.57 4.66
C PHE A 139 2.84 -8.30 6.01
N ALA A 140 3.35 -9.51 6.09
CA ALA A 140 3.44 -10.25 7.35
C ALA A 140 4.30 -9.53 8.38
N ALA A 141 5.44 -8.97 7.97
CA ALA A 141 6.26 -8.15 8.84
C ALA A 141 5.50 -6.92 9.36
N TYR A 142 4.82 -6.18 8.47
CA TYR A 142 4.02 -5.01 8.83
C TYR A 142 2.87 -5.36 9.79
N LEU A 143 2.08 -6.37 9.46
CA LEU A 143 0.93 -6.78 10.28
C LEU A 143 1.37 -7.26 11.67
N ASN A 144 2.46 -8.00 11.76
CA ASN A 144 3.01 -8.44 13.03
C ASN A 144 3.56 -7.25 13.85
N ALA A 145 4.22 -6.28 13.20
CA ALA A 145 4.66 -5.05 13.88
C ALA A 145 3.47 -4.27 14.46
N VAL A 146 2.39 -4.06 13.68
CA VAL A 146 1.17 -3.38 14.17
C VAL A 146 0.50 -4.17 15.29
N ARG A 147 0.35 -5.49 15.15
CA ARG A 147 -0.24 -6.33 16.21
C ARG A 147 0.53 -6.24 17.52
N TRP A 148 1.86 -6.25 17.45
CA TRP A 148 2.71 -6.08 18.64
C TRP A 148 2.44 -4.74 19.31
N THR A 149 2.43 -3.63 18.60
CA THR A 149 2.20 -2.30 19.20
C THR A 149 0.85 -2.17 19.89
N VAL A 150 -0.17 -2.90 19.44
CA VAL A 150 -1.52 -2.87 20.00
C VAL A 150 -1.69 -3.86 21.16
N SER A 151 -1.25 -5.10 20.99
CA SER A 151 -1.45 -6.17 21.99
C SER A 151 -0.33 -6.24 23.05
N GLY A 152 0.89 -5.80 22.73
CA GLY A 152 2.08 -6.04 23.53
C GLY A 152 2.63 -7.47 23.41
N ASP A 153 2.06 -8.32 22.54
CA ASP A 153 2.51 -9.71 22.37
C ASP A 153 3.88 -9.76 21.68
N THR A 154 4.91 -10.09 22.44
CA THR A 154 6.30 -10.16 21.95
C THR A 154 6.50 -11.19 20.85
N ARG A 155 5.65 -12.21 20.74
CA ARG A 155 5.72 -13.18 19.64
C ARG A 155 5.48 -12.53 18.27
N ASN A 156 4.63 -11.50 18.21
CA ASN A 156 4.43 -10.72 16.99
C ASN A 156 5.65 -9.83 16.69
N ARG A 157 6.25 -9.19 17.69
CA ARG A 157 7.52 -8.46 17.55
C ARG A 157 8.61 -9.37 16.97
N ASP A 158 8.81 -10.51 17.60
CA ASP A 158 9.86 -11.47 17.21
C ASP A 158 9.63 -12.00 15.79
N LYS A 159 8.36 -12.21 15.42
CA LYS A 159 8.00 -12.61 14.05
C LYS A 159 8.34 -11.53 13.04
N ALA A 160 8.01 -10.27 13.30
CA ALA A 160 8.33 -9.16 12.41
C ALA A 160 9.86 -9.04 12.23
N ILE A 161 10.63 -9.08 13.31
CA ILE A 161 12.10 -9.05 13.26
C ILE A 161 12.64 -10.24 12.45
N ALA A 162 12.16 -11.46 12.70
CA ALA A 162 12.62 -12.64 12.00
C ALA A 162 12.40 -12.56 10.48
N ILE A 163 11.28 -11.96 10.03
CA ILE A 163 11.01 -11.75 8.60
C ILE A 163 11.96 -10.71 8.02
N LEU A 164 12.12 -9.56 8.68
CA LEU A 164 13.00 -8.48 8.23
C LEU A 164 14.45 -8.98 8.10
N ASP A 165 14.96 -9.70 9.09
CA ASP A 165 16.31 -10.22 9.12
C ASP A 165 16.54 -11.32 8.08
N ALA A 166 15.56 -12.21 7.88
CA ALA A 166 15.65 -13.27 6.89
C ALA A 166 15.80 -12.69 5.47
N TRP A 167 15.00 -11.69 5.10
CA TRP A 167 15.11 -11.06 3.79
C TRP A 167 16.35 -10.18 3.66
N ALA A 168 16.72 -9.46 4.71
CA ALA A 168 17.92 -8.63 4.73
C ALA A 168 19.20 -9.47 4.49
N SER A 169 19.27 -10.65 5.11
CA SER A 169 20.45 -11.53 4.98
C SER A 169 20.48 -12.32 3.67
N ARG A 170 19.32 -12.68 3.11
CA ARG A 170 19.25 -13.64 2.01
C ARG A 170 19.07 -13.01 0.64
N PHE A 171 18.26 -11.93 0.52
CA PHE A 171 17.90 -11.35 -0.77
C PHE A 171 19.11 -10.73 -1.48
N GLN A 172 19.29 -11.07 -2.76
CA GLN A 172 20.35 -10.53 -3.62
C GLN A 172 19.77 -9.64 -4.72
N ASN A 173 18.81 -10.15 -5.51
CA ASN A 173 18.28 -9.45 -6.68
C ASN A 173 16.88 -9.92 -7.07
N PHE A 174 16.29 -9.18 -8.00
CA PHE A 174 15.16 -9.63 -8.80
C PHE A 174 15.61 -10.18 -10.13
N THR A 175 14.82 -11.08 -10.70
CA THR A 175 14.88 -11.53 -12.09
C THR A 175 13.49 -11.46 -12.70
N THR A 176 13.38 -11.63 -14.02
CA THR A 176 12.10 -11.72 -14.70
C THR A 176 11.90 -13.09 -15.32
N ALA A 177 10.66 -13.56 -15.33
CA ALA A 177 10.29 -14.73 -16.10
C ALA A 177 10.53 -14.50 -17.60
N PRO A 178 10.76 -15.56 -18.39
CA PRO A 178 10.90 -15.43 -19.84
C PRO A 178 9.72 -14.66 -20.48
N GLY A 179 10.04 -13.68 -21.32
CA GLY A 179 9.05 -12.84 -22.01
C GLY A 179 8.48 -11.68 -21.16
N THR A 180 8.86 -11.57 -19.89
CA THR A 180 8.48 -10.44 -19.03
C THR A 180 9.36 -9.22 -19.32
N ASN A 181 8.75 -8.04 -19.44
CA ASN A 181 9.49 -6.79 -19.54
C ASN A 181 10.30 -6.57 -18.25
N SER A 182 11.62 -6.38 -18.36
CA SER A 182 12.49 -6.20 -17.21
C SER A 182 12.14 -4.98 -16.34
N ALA A 183 11.52 -3.97 -16.92
CA ALA A 183 11.03 -2.81 -16.18
C ALA A 183 9.92 -3.16 -15.15
N GLN A 184 9.26 -4.32 -15.27
CA GLN A 184 8.29 -4.76 -14.26
C GLN A 184 8.92 -4.86 -12.87
N ILE A 185 10.21 -5.19 -12.78
CA ILE A 185 10.98 -5.19 -11.52
C ILE A 185 10.93 -3.81 -10.84
N TRP A 186 10.96 -2.73 -11.62
CA TRP A 186 10.93 -1.37 -11.08
C TRP A 186 9.62 -1.10 -10.32
N LEU A 187 8.51 -1.51 -10.92
CA LEU A 187 7.18 -1.32 -10.34
C LEU A 187 6.99 -2.18 -9.09
N GLU A 188 7.37 -3.46 -9.18
CA GLU A 188 7.24 -4.38 -8.04
C GLU A 188 8.07 -3.89 -6.83
N ALA A 189 9.31 -3.49 -7.08
CA ALA A 189 10.15 -2.90 -6.04
C ALA A 189 9.56 -1.59 -5.48
N ALA A 190 8.95 -0.76 -6.33
CA ALA A 190 8.32 0.50 -5.91
C ALA A 190 7.07 0.26 -5.05
N TRP A 191 6.30 -0.78 -5.29
CA TRP A 191 5.16 -1.17 -4.46
C TRP A 191 5.60 -1.80 -3.13
N GLY A 192 6.58 -2.70 -3.18
CA GLY A 192 6.99 -3.44 -1.97
C GLY A 192 7.80 -2.61 -0.99
N LEU A 193 8.70 -1.75 -1.46
CA LEU A 193 9.63 -1.02 -0.59
C LEU A 193 8.91 -0.24 0.53
N PRO A 194 7.83 0.54 0.27
CA PRO A 194 7.10 1.23 1.32
C PRO A 194 6.53 0.29 2.39
N VAL A 195 6.08 -0.91 2.01
CA VAL A 195 5.56 -1.91 2.95
C VAL A 195 6.67 -2.41 3.87
N TRP A 196 7.82 -2.80 3.31
CA TRP A 196 8.96 -3.29 4.06
C TRP A 196 9.50 -2.27 5.05
N VAL A 197 9.69 -1.02 4.61
CA VAL A 197 10.22 0.01 5.50
C VAL A 197 9.18 0.50 6.52
N SER A 198 7.88 0.43 6.23
CA SER A 198 6.83 0.72 7.23
C SER A 198 6.86 -0.27 8.40
N ALA A 199 7.11 -1.55 8.11
CA ALA A 199 7.30 -2.55 9.16
C ALA A 199 8.56 -2.26 9.99
N ALA A 200 9.68 -1.99 9.30
CA ALA A 200 10.96 -1.72 9.93
C ALA A 200 10.95 -0.44 10.78
N GLU A 201 10.25 0.61 10.34
CA GLU A 201 10.06 1.85 11.11
C GLU A 201 9.40 1.59 12.48
N ILE A 202 8.32 0.81 12.47
CA ILE A 202 7.64 0.44 13.71
C ILE A 202 8.59 -0.35 14.63
N ILE A 203 9.25 -1.36 14.09
CA ILE A 203 10.17 -2.22 14.87
C ILE A 203 11.36 -1.41 15.41
N ARG A 204 11.91 -0.51 14.62
CA ARG A 204 13.09 0.28 15.00
C ARG A 204 12.77 1.35 16.04
N HIS A 205 11.61 2.00 15.95
CA HIS A 205 11.37 3.25 16.66
C HIS A 205 10.23 3.23 17.68
N HIS A 206 9.35 2.23 17.67
CA HIS A 206 8.24 2.17 18.63
C HIS A 206 8.78 2.22 20.07
N ASN A 207 8.22 3.13 20.90
CA ASN A 207 8.61 3.37 22.28
C ASN A 207 10.15 3.51 22.47
N GLY A 208 10.81 4.21 21.56
CA GLY A 208 12.26 4.44 21.65
C GLY A 208 13.12 3.21 21.37
N GLY A 209 12.61 2.26 20.56
CA GLY A 209 13.35 1.05 20.20
C GLY A 209 13.10 -0.14 21.12
N GLU A 210 11.94 -0.18 21.77
CA GLU A 210 11.53 -1.26 22.70
C GLU A 210 11.62 -2.67 22.08
N ALA A 211 11.55 -2.79 20.75
CA ALA A 211 11.70 -4.08 20.06
C ALA A 211 13.08 -4.72 20.29
N GLY A 212 14.11 -3.95 20.63
CA GLY A 212 15.47 -4.46 20.82
C GLY A 212 16.14 -4.94 19.51
N TRP A 213 15.69 -4.43 18.36
CA TRP A 213 16.32 -4.72 17.07
C TRP A 213 17.70 -4.09 17.01
N SER A 214 18.74 -4.93 16.94
CA SER A 214 20.11 -4.50 17.09
C SER A 214 20.61 -3.64 15.92
N GLN A 215 21.61 -2.80 16.17
CA GLN A 215 22.22 -1.97 15.11
C GLN A 215 22.79 -2.81 13.96
N ALA A 216 23.32 -4.01 14.24
CA ALA A 216 23.83 -4.91 13.21
C ALA A 216 22.70 -5.40 12.28
N GLN A 217 21.53 -5.74 12.86
CA GLN A 217 20.35 -6.13 12.10
C GLN A 217 19.82 -4.96 11.26
N GLN A 218 19.72 -3.76 11.86
CA GLN A 218 19.32 -2.54 11.15
C GLN A 218 20.27 -2.23 9.98
N ASN A 219 21.57 -2.38 10.16
CA ASN A 219 22.56 -2.17 9.08
C ASN A 219 22.40 -3.20 7.94
N SER A 220 22.14 -4.46 8.28
CA SER A 220 21.83 -5.49 7.28
C SER A 220 20.56 -5.13 6.49
N PHE A 221 19.50 -4.69 7.18
CA PHE A 221 18.26 -4.28 6.54
C PHE A 221 18.42 -3.01 5.69
N ASN A 222 19.27 -2.06 6.08
CA ASN A 222 19.65 -0.92 5.23
C ASN A 222 20.26 -1.38 3.89
N GLY A 223 21.07 -2.43 3.90
CA GLY A 223 21.60 -3.05 2.68
C GLY A 223 20.48 -3.61 1.79
N TYR A 224 19.48 -4.23 2.38
CA TYR A 224 18.28 -4.72 1.67
C TYR A 224 17.46 -3.57 1.06
N VAL A 225 17.19 -2.52 1.84
CA VAL A 225 16.51 -1.31 1.35
C VAL A 225 17.25 -0.69 0.16
N ASN A 226 18.57 -0.64 0.17
CA ASN A 226 19.36 -0.11 -0.95
C ASN A 226 19.17 -0.94 -2.23
N LYS A 227 19.08 -2.27 -2.12
CA LYS A 227 18.82 -3.14 -3.28
C LYS A 227 17.42 -2.90 -3.86
N LEU A 228 16.41 -2.74 -3.00
CA LEU A 228 15.05 -2.41 -3.44
C LEU A 228 14.98 -1.01 -4.06
N TYR A 229 15.60 -0.02 -3.42
CA TYR A 229 15.63 1.36 -3.89
C TYR A 229 16.27 1.50 -5.27
N ALA A 230 17.33 0.77 -5.55
CA ALA A 230 18.01 0.79 -6.85
C ALA A 230 17.06 0.43 -8.01
N GLN A 231 16.06 -0.39 -7.76
CA GLN A 231 15.02 -0.73 -8.73
C GLN A 231 13.84 0.24 -8.65
N ALA A 232 13.33 0.49 -7.45
CA ALA A 232 12.12 1.29 -7.23
C ALA A 232 12.22 2.71 -7.78
N ASN A 233 13.38 3.36 -7.66
CA ASN A 233 13.57 4.73 -8.14
C ASN A 233 13.49 4.83 -9.67
N GLN A 234 13.73 3.76 -10.42
CA GLN A 234 13.58 3.75 -11.87
C GLN A 234 12.11 3.93 -12.30
N ALA A 235 11.17 3.41 -11.50
CA ALA A 235 9.74 3.59 -11.76
C ALA A 235 9.33 5.07 -11.76
N SER A 236 10.04 5.93 -11.02
CA SER A 236 9.75 7.37 -10.94
C SER A 236 9.91 8.10 -12.28
N SER A 237 10.62 7.52 -13.25
CA SER A 237 10.75 8.07 -14.60
C SER A 237 9.45 8.02 -15.42
N ARG A 238 8.49 7.20 -15.03
CA ARG A 238 7.21 7.03 -15.73
C ARG A 238 6.22 8.14 -15.36
N THR A 239 5.24 8.37 -16.25
CA THR A 239 4.23 9.46 -16.11
C THR A 239 2.84 8.96 -15.71
N ASN A 240 2.73 7.72 -15.28
CA ASN A 240 1.50 7.06 -14.83
C ASN A 240 1.63 6.58 -13.36
N ASN A 241 0.79 5.63 -12.93
CA ASN A 241 0.85 5.06 -11.57
C ASN A 241 2.24 4.55 -11.17
N TRP A 242 3.08 4.10 -12.11
CA TRP A 242 4.48 3.70 -11.87
C TRP A 242 5.30 4.86 -11.30
N GLY A 243 5.18 6.05 -11.93
CA GLY A 243 5.88 7.26 -11.47
C GLY A 243 5.48 7.68 -10.07
N VAL A 244 4.18 7.56 -9.75
CA VAL A 244 3.66 7.79 -8.39
C VAL A 244 4.23 6.78 -7.40
N SER A 245 4.24 5.48 -7.75
CA SER A 245 4.78 4.42 -6.90
C SER A 245 6.27 4.59 -6.65
N GLY A 246 7.04 4.94 -7.70
CA GLY A 246 8.47 5.24 -7.57
C GLY A 246 8.74 6.42 -6.65
N ALA A 247 7.98 7.52 -6.79
CA ALA A 247 8.10 8.69 -5.93
C ALA A 247 7.79 8.37 -4.46
N LEU A 248 6.72 7.59 -4.18
CA LEU A 248 6.39 7.12 -2.85
C LEU A 248 7.51 6.25 -2.25
N ALA A 249 8.07 5.33 -3.04
CA ALA A 249 9.17 4.47 -2.60
C ALA A 249 10.42 5.27 -2.24
N MET A 250 10.74 6.32 -3.02
CA MET A 250 11.87 7.21 -2.75
C MET A 250 11.67 7.97 -1.43
N MET A 251 10.47 8.51 -1.19
CA MET A 251 10.14 9.18 0.08
C MET A 251 10.26 8.21 1.26
N ALA A 252 9.68 7.01 1.16
CA ALA A 252 9.68 6.02 2.22
C ALA A 252 11.10 5.54 2.58
N ALA A 253 11.93 5.28 1.58
CA ALA A 253 13.34 4.95 1.80
C ALA A 253 14.10 6.13 2.45
N GLY A 254 13.82 7.36 2.01
CA GLY A 254 14.42 8.57 2.56
C GLY A 254 14.13 8.74 4.04
N VAL A 255 12.88 8.58 4.46
CA VAL A 255 12.50 8.62 5.89
C VAL A 255 13.22 7.51 6.66
N TYR A 256 13.09 6.25 6.23
CA TYR A 256 13.67 5.12 6.98
C TYR A 256 15.18 5.22 7.16
N GLN A 257 15.90 5.77 6.18
CA GLN A 257 17.36 5.86 6.17
C GLN A 257 17.92 7.21 6.62
N ASP A 258 17.05 8.14 7.06
CA ASP A 258 17.46 9.53 7.37
C ASP A 258 18.14 10.23 6.18
N ASP A 259 17.74 9.88 4.95
CA ASP A 259 18.31 10.40 3.70
C ASP A 259 17.40 11.49 3.11
N ALA A 260 17.71 12.75 3.43
CA ALA A 260 16.97 13.91 2.92
C ALA A 260 16.99 14.02 1.39
N ASN A 261 18.05 13.59 0.72
CA ASN A 261 18.15 13.66 -0.74
C ASN A 261 17.14 12.71 -1.39
N ARG A 262 17.05 11.46 -0.92
CA ARG A 262 16.05 10.49 -1.40
C ARG A 262 14.64 10.98 -1.15
N TYR A 263 14.37 11.45 0.07
CA TYR A 263 13.06 11.97 0.42
C TYR A 263 12.65 13.15 -0.47
N ASN A 264 13.51 14.17 -0.58
CA ASN A 264 13.22 15.37 -1.35
C ASN A 264 13.07 15.08 -2.85
N ALA A 265 13.88 14.19 -3.41
CA ALA A 265 13.72 13.76 -4.79
C ALA A 265 12.35 13.09 -5.02
N GLY A 266 11.95 12.18 -4.13
CA GLY A 266 10.63 11.54 -4.18
C GLY A 266 9.47 12.53 -3.99
N PHE A 267 9.59 13.44 -3.03
CA PHE A 267 8.59 14.47 -2.75
C PHE A 267 8.38 15.42 -3.94
N ASN A 268 9.47 15.92 -4.51
CA ASN A 268 9.40 16.78 -5.69
C ASN A 268 8.80 16.05 -6.89
N ARG A 269 9.19 14.78 -7.07
CA ARG A 269 8.61 13.93 -8.12
C ARG A 269 7.12 13.71 -7.88
N MET A 270 6.68 13.47 -6.65
CA MET A 270 5.26 13.32 -6.32
C MET A 270 4.46 14.57 -6.67
N LYS A 271 4.98 15.77 -6.37
CA LYS A 271 4.36 17.04 -6.79
C LYS A 271 4.17 17.14 -8.30
N GLN A 272 5.19 16.74 -9.07
CA GLN A 272 5.11 16.70 -10.54
C GLN A 272 4.09 15.66 -11.03
N MET A 273 3.98 14.52 -10.35
CA MET A 273 3.07 13.45 -10.75
C MET A 273 1.59 13.81 -10.57
N ILE A 274 1.24 14.58 -9.55
CA ILE A 274 -0.17 14.93 -9.26
C ILE A 274 -0.91 15.46 -10.50
N PRO A 275 -0.44 16.48 -11.22
CA PRO A 275 -1.12 16.99 -12.42
C PRO A 275 -1.04 16.05 -13.63
N LEU A 276 -0.07 15.14 -13.67
CA LEU A 276 0.06 14.16 -14.74
C LEU A 276 -0.99 13.04 -14.61
N VAL A 277 -1.30 12.63 -13.38
CA VAL A 277 -2.22 11.52 -13.13
C VAL A 277 -3.65 11.97 -12.74
N VAL A 278 -3.84 13.22 -12.36
CA VAL A 278 -5.16 13.82 -12.11
C VAL A 278 -5.31 15.04 -13.00
N TYR A 279 -6.19 14.98 -13.99
CA TYR A 279 -6.42 16.08 -14.95
C TYR A 279 -7.19 17.26 -14.32
N SER A 280 -7.24 18.39 -15.00
CA SER A 280 -7.94 19.59 -14.51
C SER A 280 -9.44 19.37 -14.27
N SER A 281 -10.06 18.44 -15.03
CA SER A 281 -11.44 17.97 -14.82
C SER A 281 -11.64 17.17 -13.52
N GLY A 282 -10.57 16.67 -12.91
CA GLY A 282 -10.59 15.67 -11.85
C GLY A 282 -10.52 14.23 -12.36
N GLU A 283 -10.67 13.99 -13.66
CA GLU A 283 -10.48 12.65 -14.21
C GLU A 283 -9.09 12.13 -13.87
N VAL A 284 -9.04 10.85 -13.49
CA VAL A 284 -7.77 10.20 -13.13
C VAL A 284 -7.26 9.42 -14.34
N GLN A 285 -5.99 9.62 -14.65
CA GLN A 285 -5.31 8.92 -15.73
C GLN A 285 -5.55 7.40 -15.64
N GLU A 286 -5.58 6.73 -16.76
CA GLU A 286 -5.85 5.29 -16.89
C GLU A 286 -7.33 4.89 -16.65
N LEU A 287 -8.20 5.76 -16.13
CA LEU A 287 -9.60 5.41 -15.89
C LEU A 287 -10.34 5.14 -17.21
N ALA A 288 -10.24 6.02 -18.20
CA ALA A 288 -10.89 5.86 -19.49
C ALA A 288 -10.27 4.71 -20.29
N ALA A 289 -8.94 4.70 -20.39
CA ALA A 289 -8.22 3.82 -21.32
C ALA A 289 -7.96 2.41 -20.77
N ARG A 290 -8.02 2.20 -19.45
CA ARG A 290 -7.59 0.94 -18.84
C ARG A 290 -8.68 0.25 -18.02
N ASP A 291 -8.87 0.63 -16.76
CA ASP A 291 -9.83 -0.01 -15.84
C ASP A 291 -10.12 0.86 -14.61
N CYS A 292 -10.86 0.30 -13.64
CA CYS A 292 -11.20 0.97 -12.40
C CYS A 292 -10.16 0.81 -11.25
N HIS A 293 -9.11 0.02 -11.44
CA HIS A 293 -8.09 -0.23 -10.41
C HIS A 293 -6.84 0.65 -10.59
N HIS A 294 -6.28 0.71 -11.82
CA HIS A 294 -5.03 1.44 -12.07
C HIS A 294 -5.09 2.92 -11.68
N PRO A 295 -6.18 3.68 -11.95
CA PRO A 295 -6.28 5.06 -11.45
C PRO A 295 -6.21 5.14 -9.93
N GLN A 296 -6.75 4.13 -9.23
CA GLN A 296 -6.70 4.09 -7.77
C GLN A 296 -5.30 3.81 -7.21
N TYR A 297 -4.41 3.17 -7.97
CA TYR A 297 -3.00 3.03 -7.58
C TYR A 297 -2.32 4.40 -7.52
N SER A 298 -2.60 5.29 -8.48
CA SER A 298 -2.13 6.67 -8.42
C SER A 298 -2.68 7.40 -7.19
N LEU A 299 -3.97 7.30 -6.94
CA LEU A 299 -4.60 7.94 -5.78
C LEU A 299 -4.06 7.40 -4.44
N ALA A 300 -3.83 6.08 -4.35
CA ALA A 300 -3.28 5.45 -3.16
C ALA A 300 -1.85 5.92 -2.87
N GLY A 301 -1.01 5.96 -3.89
CA GLY A 301 0.37 6.43 -3.76
C GLY A 301 0.44 7.89 -3.33
N ILE A 302 -0.40 8.78 -3.92
CA ILE A 302 -0.47 10.20 -3.52
C ILE A 302 -0.96 10.34 -2.07
N ALA A 303 -1.97 9.57 -1.65
CA ALA A 303 -2.49 9.63 -0.28
C ALA A 303 -1.44 9.21 0.76
N GLN A 304 -0.74 8.10 0.52
CA GLN A 304 0.31 7.62 1.42
C GLN A 304 1.50 8.58 1.46
N ALA A 305 1.89 9.16 0.32
CA ALA A 305 2.92 10.19 0.27
C ALA A 305 2.49 11.48 1.01
N GLY A 306 1.24 11.89 0.87
CA GLY A 306 0.66 13.04 1.57
C GLY A 306 0.65 12.85 3.09
N GLU A 307 0.31 11.66 3.57
CA GLU A 307 0.38 11.34 5.02
C GLU A 307 1.81 11.37 5.51
N MET A 308 2.72 10.70 4.81
CA MET A 308 4.15 10.72 5.12
C MET A 308 4.70 12.14 5.18
N ALA A 309 4.41 12.96 4.17
CA ALA A 309 4.84 14.34 4.14
C ALA A 309 4.26 15.15 5.32
N SER A 310 2.98 14.94 5.65
CA SER A 310 2.33 15.60 6.80
C SER A 310 2.99 15.22 8.13
N ILE A 311 3.36 13.97 8.31
CA ILE A 311 4.11 13.51 9.49
C ILE A 311 5.45 14.24 9.56
N GLN A 312 6.12 14.42 8.42
CA GLN A 312 7.40 15.11 8.33
C GLN A 312 7.29 16.65 8.36
N GLY A 313 6.08 17.19 8.40
CA GLY A 313 5.81 18.62 8.60
C GLY A 313 5.45 19.38 7.33
N ASP A 314 5.36 18.73 6.16
CA ASP A 314 4.93 19.35 4.91
C ASP A 314 3.55 18.86 4.48
N THR A 315 2.60 19.75 4.36
CA THR A 315 1.22 19.43 3.97
C THR A 315 0.89 19.80 2.53
N SER A 316 1.86 20.28 1.77
CA SER A 316 1.64 20.87 0.45
C SER A 316 1.18 19.85 -0.61
N LEU A 317 1.43 18.54 -0.44
CA LEU A 317 0.87 17.52 -1.34
C LEU A 317 -0.67 17.49 -1.29
N TRP A 318 -1.26 17.75 -0.12
CA TRP A 318 -2.73 17.80 0.02
C TRP A 318 -3.36 19.04 -0.59
N THR A 319 -2.64 20.17 -0.57
CA THR A 319 -3.15 21.47 -0.99
C THR A 319 -2.65 21.90 -2.37
N HIS A 320 -1.96 21.00 -3.08
CA HIS A 320 -1.36 21.32 -4.37
C HIS A 320 -2.42 21.70 -5.41
N THR A 321 -2.35 22.92 -5.90
CA THR A 321 -3.18 23.51 -6.97
C THR A 321 -2.32 23.86 -8.17
N ILE A 322 -2.92 23.89 -9.36
CA ILE A 322 -2.23 24.19 -10.62
C ILE A 322 -2.95 25.36 -11.29
N GLY A 323 -2.20 26.37 -11.72
CA GLY A 323 -2.71 27.40 -12.65
C GLY A 323 -3.94 28.16 -12.15
N GLY A 324 -4.02 28.53 -10.86
CA GLY A 324 -5.14 29.30 -10.31
C GLY A 324 -6.37 28.46 -9.92
N GLU A 325 -6.25 27.16 -9.84
CA GLU A 325 -7.31 26.29 -9.31
C GLU A 325 -7.67 26.69 -7.88
N THR A 326 -8.96 26.63 -7.56
CA THR A 326 -9.49 26.91 -6.21
C THR A 326 -9.53 25.69 -5.32
N GLN A 327 -9.46 24.50 -5.92
CA GLN A 327 -9.46 23.21 -5.20
C GLN A 327 -8.16 22.45 -5.50
N PRO A 328 -7.61 21.76 -4.50
CA PRO A 328 -6.45 20.91 -4.70
C PRO A 328 -6.69 19.86 -5.80
N ARG A 329 -5.73 19.69 -6.69
CA ARG A 329 -5.85 18.77 -7.81
C ARG A 329 -6.15 17.34 -7.35
N PHE A 330 -5.50 16.86 -6.30
CA PHE A 330 -5.74 15.54 -5.75
C PHE A 330 -7.16 15.37 -5.19
N ALA A 331 -7.72 16.41 -4.51
CA ALA A 331 -9.11 16.36 -4.03
C ALA A 331 -10.11 16.16 -5.18
N LYS A 332 -9.87 16.83 -6.33
CA LYS A 332 -10.71 16.67 -7.54
C LYS A 332 -10.67 15.22 -8.04
N GLY A 333 -9.48 14.58 -8.04
CA GLY A 333 -9.33 13.18 -8.45
C GLY A 333 -10.07 12.20 -7.55
N LEU A 334 -9.99 12.40 -6.24
CA LEU A 334 -10.74 11.59 -5.27
C LEU A 334 -12.25 11.70 -5.48
N GLU A 335 -12.77 12.92 -5.63
CA GLU A 335 -14.20 13.16 -5.89
C GLU A 335 -14.66 12.55 -7.22
N TYR A 336 -13.86 12.68 -8.28
CA TYR A 336 -14.19 12.10 -9.58
C TYR A 336 -14.26 10.57 -9.51
N MET A 337 -13.25 9.93 -8.92
CA MET A 337 -13.23 8.46 -8.75
C MET A 337 -14.39 7.98 -7.89
N ALA A 338 -14.71 8.71 -6.81
CA ALA A 338 -15.84 8.37 -5.94
C ALA A 338 -17.18 8.46 -6.68
N LYS A 339 -17.40 9.44 -7.55
CA LYS A 339 -18.61 9.52 -8.37
C LYS A 339 -18.74 8.35 -9.35
N SER A 340 -17.64 7.95 -9.96
CA SER A 340 -17.60 6.76 -10.82
C SER A 340 -18.00 5.48 -10.04
N ILE A 341 -17.50 5.32 -8.81
CA ILE A 341 -17.80 4.16 -7.94
C ILE A 341 -19.23 4.23 -7.36
N LEU A 342 -19.70 5.40 -6.96
CA LEU A 342 -21.00 5.52 -6.29
C LEU A 342 -22.18 5.56 -7.28
N PHE A 343 -21.99 6.23 -8.40
CA PHE A 343 -23.09 6.61 -9.30
C PHE A 343 -22.86 6.15 -10.75
N GLY A 344 -21.68 5.65 -11.10
CA GLY A 344 -21.30 5.30 -12.47
C GLY A 344 -21.06 6.53 -13.36
N GLU A 345 -20.78 7.70 -12.75
CA GLU A 345 -20.55 8.95 -13.47
C GLU A 345 -19.11 9.04 -14.00
N GLY A 346 -18.92 9.85 -15.06
CA GLY A 346 -17.62 10.12 -15.66
C GLY A 346 -17.33 9.22 -16.84
N VAL A 347 -16.07 9.05 -17.18
CA VAL A 347 -15.61 8.33 -18.39
C VAL A 347 -15.74 6.81 -18.30
N ARG A 348 -15.92 6.27 -17.10
CA ARG A 348 -16.12 4.82 -16.87
C ARG A 348 -17.02 4.59 -15.65
N ASP A 349 -17.90 3.63 -15.75
CA ASP A 349 -18.73 3.13 -14.64
C ASP A 349 -17.92 2.13 -13.80
N CYS A 350 -17.63 2.48 -12.56
CA CYS A 350 -16.86 1.66 -11.61
C CYS A 350 -17.71 1.15 -10.42
N ARG A 351 -19.06 1.15 -10.53
CA ARG A 351 -19.94 0.74 -9.43
C ARG A 351 -19.74 -0.70 -8.96
N SER A 352 -19.22 -1.58 -9.82
CA SER A 352 -18.91 -2.97 -9.47
C SER A 352 -17.57 -3.14 -8.73
N ASN A 353 -16.73 -2.09 -8.63
CA ASN A 353 -15.36 -2.23 -8.11
C ASN A 353 -15.24 -1.70 -6.71
N GLY A 354 -15.68 -0.76 -6.16
CA GLY A 354 -15.38 -0.19 -4.84
C GLY A 354 -14.01 0.50 -4.78
N LEU A 355 -13.71 1.07 -3.63
CA LEU A 355 -12.42 1.70 -3.36
C LEU A 355 -11.34 0.63 -3.14
N TYR A 356 -10.15 0.88 -3.69
CA TYR A 356 -8.98 0.08 -3.42
C TYR A 356 -8.53 0.24 -1.96
N SER A 357 -7.91 -0.78 -1.37
CA SER A 357 -7.51 -0.76 0.04
C SER A 357 -6.24 0.07 0.27
N GLY A 358 -6.12 0.65 1.47
CA GLY A 358 -4.87 1.25 1.95
C GLY A 358 -4.75 2.76 1.78
N TYR A 359 -5.80 3.47 1.30
CA TYR A 359 -5.68 4.92 1.15
C TYR A 359 -6.91 5.74 1.55
N SER A 360 -8.07 5.13 1.60
CA SER A 360 -9.32 5.87 1.72
C SER A 360 -9.42 6.66 3.01
N ASP A 361 -9.18 6.04 4.15
CA ASP A 361 -9.20 6.71 5.45
C ASP A 361 -8.05 7.71 5.63
N ILE A 362 -6.91 7.43 5.03
CA ILE A 362 -5.77 8.36 4.97
C ILE A 362 -6.17 9.64 4.23
N ALA A 363 -6.77 9.50 3.05
CA ALA A 363 -7.16 10.65 2.23
C ALA A 363 -8.28 11.48 2.89
N VAL A 364 -9.29 10.81 3.48
CA VAL A 364 -10.35 11.52 4.24
C VAL A 364 -9.74 12.32 5.39
N ASN A 365 -8.85 11.74 6.19
CA ASN A 365 -8.17 12.46 7.27
C ASN A 365 -7.33 13.62 6.75
N GLY A 366 -6.59 13.40 5.69
CA GLY A 366 -5.78 14.41 5.05
C GLY A 366 -6.58 15.68 4.73
N TYR A 367 -7.75 15.54 4.13
CA TYR A 367 -8.59 16.67 3.76
C TYR A 367 -9.42 17.23 4.91
N ARG A 368 -10.00 16.38 5.76
CA ARG A 368 -10.75 16.86 6.94
C ARG A 368 -9.89 17.71 7.87
N ASN A 369 -8.67 17.32 8.12
CA ASN A 369 -7.75 18.08 8.97
C ASN A 369 -7.41 19.47 8.38
N ARG A 370 -7.77 19.71 7.11
CA ARG A 370 -7.57 20.99 6.38
C ARG A 370 -8.85 21.71 6.05
N GLY A 371 -10.00 21.20 6.49
CA GLY A 371 -11.31 21.79 6.21
C GLY A 371 -11.72 21.76 4.72
N ILE A 372 -11.11 20.89 3.92
CA ILE A 372 -11.43 20.72 2.51
C ILE A 372 -12.44 19.60 2.34
N ALA A 373 -13.60 19.91 1.75
CA ALA A 373 -14.68 18.96 1.57
C ALA A 373 -14.44 18.02 0.38
N ILE A 374 -14.58 16.71 0.63
CA ILE A 374 -14.57 15.66 -0.38
C ILE A 374 -15.76 14.70 -0.11
N PRO A 375 -17.01 15.16 -0.23
CA PRO A 375 -18.18 14.46 0.30
C PRO A 375 -18.46 13.12 -0.39
N ASN A 376 -18.26 13.02 -1.71
CA ASN A 376 -18.47 11.76 -2.43
C ASN A 376 -17.41 10.74 -2.03
N PHE A 377 -16.15 11.14 -1.96
CA PHE A 377 -15.08 10.25 -1.54
C PHE A 377 -15.25 9.79 -0.08
N GLN A 378 -15.67 10.69 0.80
CA GLN A 378 -16.00 10.36 2.18
C GLN A 378 -17.13 9.32 2.26
N ASN A 379 -18.18 9.47 1.42
CA ASN A 379 -19.28 8.51 1.34
C ASN A 379 -18.83 7.15 0.79
N ALA A 380 -18.01 7.14 -0.26
CA ALA A 380 -17.43 5.92 -0.81
C ALA A 380 -16.54 5.21 0.23
N THR A 381 -15.72 5.96 0.98
CA THR A 381 -14.90 5.44 2.09
C THR A 381 -15.76 4.79 3.15
N LYS A 382 -16.83 5.45 3.59
CA LYS A 382 -17.75 4.92 4.60
C LYS A 382 -18.39 3.59 4.16
N ARG A 383 -18.76 3.47 2.89
CA ARG A 383 -19.31 2.22 2.34
C ARG A 383 -18.28 1.10 2.24
N GLY A 384 -17.02 1.43 2.00
CA GLY A 384 -15.93 0.47 1.86
C GLY A 384 -15.28 0.01 3.16
N ARG A 385 -15.67 0.57 4.31
CA ARG A 385 -15.12 0.20 5.63
C ARG A 385 -15.65 -1.14 6.15
N PRO A 386 -14.81 -1.89 6.86
CA PRO A 386 -13.37 -1.69 6.99
C PRO A 386 -12.64 -2.15 5.73
N ASP A 387 -11.66 -1.37 5.28
CA ASP A 387 -10.79 -1.80 4.21
C ASP A 387 -9.88 -2.96 4.65
N GLY A 388 -9.25 -3.61 3.70
CA GLY A 388 -8.49 -4.82 3.97
C GLY A 388 -7.12 -4.81 3.33
N ILE A 389 -6.82 -5.95 2.75
CA ILE A 389 -5.58 -6.24 2.05
C ILE A 389 -5.40 -5.31 0.84
N SER A 390 -4.17 -4.90 0.60
CA SER A 390 -3.65 -4.45 -0.68
C SER A 390 -2.49 -5.36 -1.08
N ASN A 391 -2.22 -5.50 -2.36
CA ASN A 391 -1.04 -6.22 -2.83
C ASN A 391 0.09 -5.26 -3.24
N GLU A 392 -0.22 -3.97 -3.37
CA GLU A 392 0.68 -2.94 -3.89
C GLU A 392 1.03 -1.88 -2.84
N PHE A 393 0.12 -1.61 -1.89
CA PHE A 393 0.27 -0.53 -0.90
C PHE A 393 0.06 -1.06 0.52
N VAL A 394 0.47 -0.30 1.52
CA VAL A 394 0.14 -0.62 2.91
C VAL A 394 -1.38 -0.57 3.08
N GLY A 395 -1.99 -1.71 3.35
CA GLY A 395 -3.44 -1.85 3.52
C GLY A 395 -3.94 -1.46 4.91
N TYR A 396 -5.22 -1.77 5.18
CA TYR A 396 -5.86 -1.60 6.49
C TYR A 396 -5.90 -0.14 6.98
N SER A 397 -6.16 0.82 6.05
CA SER A 397 -6.22 2.24 6.41
C SER A 397 -7.29 2.55 7.47
N THR A 398 -8.39 1.78 7.51
CA THR A 398 -9.41 1.91 8.56
C THR A 398 -8.84 1.56 9.95
N ALA A 399 -7.97 0.55 10.05
CA ALA A 399 -7.35 0.17 11.32
C ALA A 399 -6.40 1.24 11.85
N THR A 400 -5.75 1.98 10.95
CA THR A 400 -4.72 2.95 11.33
C THR A 400 -5.22 4.40 11.32
N HIS A 401 -6.18 4.74 10.48
CA HIS A 401 -6.64 6.12 10.23
C HIS A 401 -8.16 6.29 10.33
N GLY A 402 -8.92 5.24 10.64
CA GLY A 402 -10.37 5.31 10.77
C GLY A 402 -10.84 6.38 11.75
N ARG A 403 -11.93 7.06 11.43
CA ARG A 403 -12.60 8.08 12.27
C ARG A 403 -14.09 7.75 12.40
N ASP A 404 -14.69 8.18 13.49
CA ASP A 404 -16.09 7.91 13.81
C ASP A 404 -17.00 9.12 13.53
N ASP A 405 -16.43 10.27 13.18
CA ASP A 405 -17.11 11.54 13.02
C ASP A 405 -17.59 11.83 11.58
N TYR A 406 -17.75 10.80 10.75
CA TYR A 406 -18.38 10.89 9.43
C TYR A 406 -19.01 9.59 8.95
#